data_b016ca5ab1f74b053113327d15191b72
#
_entry.id   b016ca5ab1f74b053113327d15191b72
#
_cell.length_a   1.000
_cell.length_b   1.000
_cell.length_c   1.000
_cell.angle_alpha   90.00
_cell.angle_beta   90.00
_cell.angle_gamma   90.00
#
_symmetry.space_group_name_H-M   'P 1'
#
loop_
_entity.id
_entity.type
_entity.pdbx_description
1 polymer ?
#
loop_
_entity_poly.entity_id
_entity_poly.type
_entity_poly.pdbx_seq_one_letter_code
_entity_poly.pdbx_strand_id
1 'polypeptide(L)'
;LASDLQNGKIAVLGVAYKGNTGDDRESPAYEIIAKLKKDNYEISVWDPHVANEEYVDLNKATKDASLVLILCDHNEFKDLDYDLIKENMKKAIIFDTKNIIKDVPEGIELYNYGNLYSLN
;
A
#
# COMPACT_ATOMS: atom_id res chain seq x y z
N LEU A 1 15.61 -2.48 2.74
CA LEU A 1 14.18 -2.27 2.96
C LEU A 1 13.52 -3.52 3.55
N ALA A 2 13.79 -4.68 2.98
CA ALA A 2 13.17 -5.94 3.45
C ALA A 2 13.52 -6.26 4.90
N SER A 3 14.73 -5.97 5.33
CA SER A 3 15.16 -6.25 6.72
C SER A 3 14.40 -5.41 7.73
N ASP A 4 14.01 -4.19 7.36
CA ASP A 4 13.24 -3.30 8.24
C ASP A 4 11.78 -3.69 8.35
N LEU A 5 11.30 -4.51 7.42
CA LEU A 5 9.89 -4.90 7.32
C LEU A 5 9.61 -6.30 7.84
N GLN A 6 10.66 -7.04 8.22
CA GLN A 6 10.50 -8.45 8.61
C GLN A 6 9.48 -8.61 9.74
N ASN A 7 8.45 -9.44 9.50
CA ASN A 7 7.36 -9.72 10.45
C ASN A 7 6.51 -8.49 10.79
N GLY A 8 6.63 -7.43 9.98
CA GLY A 8 5.83 -6.21 10.17
C GLY A 8 4.46 -6.30 9.52
N LYS A 9 3.69 -5.22 9.70
CA LYS A 9 2.39 -5.07 9.09
C LYS A 9 2.52 -4.26 7.79
N ILE A 10 1.86 -4.72 6.74
CA ILE A 10 1.82 -4.03 5.46
C ILE A 10 0.38 -3.59 5.16
N ALA A 11 0.21 -2.30 4.92
CA ALA A 11 -1.06 -1.74 4.47
C ALA A 11 -1.11 -1.83 2.94
N VAL A 12 -1.97 -2.68 2.41
CA VAL A 12 -2.12 -2.85 0.97
C VAL A 12 -3.25 -1.95 0.49
N LEU A 13 -2.96 -1.07 -0.45
CA LEU A 13 -3.95 -0.18 -1.06
C LEU A 13 -4.26 -0.69 -2.47
N GLY A 14 -5.46 -1.26 -2.60
CA GLY A 14 -5.99 -1.69 -3.88
C GLY A 14 -5.74 -3.14 -4.22
N VAL A 15 -6.83 -3.84 -4.50
CA VAL A 15 -6.79 -5.24 -4.94
C VAL A 15 -7.57 -5.43 -6.24
N ALA A 16 -8.17 -4.37 -6.78
CA ALA A 16 -8.90 -4.46 -8.04
C ALA A 16 -7.96 -4.76 -9.20
N TYR A 17 -8.50 -5.36 -10.25
CA TYR A 17 -7.72 -5.69 -11.44
C TYR A 17 -7.14 -4.43 -12.10
N LYS A 18 -7.89 -3.33 -12.08
CA LYS A 18 -7.44 -2.02 -12.58
C LYS A 18 -8.11 -0.89 -11.81
N GLY A 19 -7.62 0.32 -11.97
CA GLY A 19 -8.12 1.48 -11.24
C GLY A 19 -9.58 1.81 -11.51
N ASN A 20 -10.23 2.37 -10.49
CA ASN A 20 -11.60 2.90 -10.53
C ASN A 20 -12.66 1.85 -10.89
N THR A 21 -12.42 0.60 -10.55
CA THR A 21 -13.36 -0.50 -10.71
C THR A 21 -13.34 -1.39 -9.48
N GLY A 22 -14.45 -2.06 -9.20
CA GLY A 22 -14.54 -3.06 -8.15
C GLY A 22 -14.25 -4.47 -8.62
N ASP A 23 -13.81 -4.65 -9.86
CA ASP A 23 -13.51 -5.97 -10.40
C ASP A 23 -12.14 -6.44 -9.93
N ASP A 24 -12.13 -7.39 -9.00
CA ASP A 24 -10.91 -7.96 -8.43
C ASP A 24 -10.61 -9.37 -8.92
N ARG A 25 -11.38 -9.86 -9.88
CA ARG A 25 -11.20 -11.21 -10.43
C ARG A 25 -9.84 -11.30 -11.14
N GLU A 26 -9.10 -12.36 -10.83
CA GLU A 26 -7.77 -12.62 -11.39
C GLU A 26 -6.77 -11.48 -11.18
N SER A 27 -6.99 -10.66 -10.13
CA SER A 27 -6.06 -9.56 -9.82
C SER A 27 -4.72 -10.10 -9.34
N PRO A 28 -3.61 -9.61 -9.91
CA PRO A 28 -2.27 -10.01 -9.44
C PRO A 28 -1.99 -9.59 -8.01
N ALA A 29 -2.75 -8.65 -7.45
CA ALA A 29 -2.60 -8.24 -6.05
C ALA A 29 -2.78 -9.40 -5.09
N TYR A 30 -3.69 -10.33 -5.38
CA TYR A 30 -3.94 -11.47 -4.49
C TYR A 30 -2.75 -12.43 -4.42
N GLU A 31 -2.02 -12.59 -5.51
CA GLU A 31 -0.79 -13.39 -5.50
C GLU A 31 0.29 -12.74 -4.65
N ILE A 32 0.41 -11.43 -4.73
CA ILE A 32 1.37 -10.67 -3.94
C ILE A 32 1.03 -10.78 -2.46
N ILE A 33 -0.26 -10.59 -2.11
CA ILE A 33 -0.73 -10.70 -0.72
C ILE A 33 -0.45 -12.10 -0.17
N ALA A 34 -0.76 -13.15 -0.93
CA ALA A 34 -0.54 -14.52 -0.50
C ALA A 34 0.96 -14.77 -0.22
N LYS A 35 1.83 -14.26 -1.06
CA LYS A 35 3.27 -14.38 -0.88
C LYS A 35 3.75 -13.67 0.38
N LEU A 36 3.26 -12.46 0.63
CA LEU A 36 3.63 -11.69 1.82
C LEU A 36 3.14 -12.39 3.10
N LYS A 37 1.93 -12.94 3.09
CA LYS A 37 1.42 -13.71 4.24
C LYS A 37 2.26 -14.95 4.50
N LYS A 38 2.70 -15.62 3.44
CA LYS A 38 3.57 -16.78 3.56
C LYS A 38 4.91 -16.41 4.21
N ASP A 39 5.38 -15.19 3.97
CA ASP A 39 6.61 -14.67 4.56
C ASP A 39 6.38 -14.05 5.95
N ASN A 40 5.21 -14.30 6.56
CA ASN A 40 4.85 -13.90 7.92
C ASN A 40 4.60 -12.40 8.11
N TYR A 41 4.25 -11.68 7.05
CA TYR A 41 3.78 -10.30 7.19
C TYR A 41 2.30 -10.28 7.52
N GLU A 42 1.90 -9.38 8.41
CA GLU A 42 0.50 -9.08 8.65
C GLU A 42 0.01 -8.16 7.53
N ILE A 43 -1.13 -8.47 6.93
CA ILE A 43 -1.67 -7.70 5.80
C ILE A 43 -3.00 -7.07 6.21
N SER A 44 -3.13 -5.78 5.96
CA SER A 44 -4.38 -5.04 6.13
C SER A 44 -4.68 -4.37 4.80
N VAL A 45 -5.90 -4.51 4.30
CA VAL A 45 -6.26 -4.06 2.95
C VAL A 45 -7.29 -2.93 3.01
N TRP A 46 -7.05 -1.89 2.23
CA TRP A 46 -8.04 -0.86 1.93
C TRP A 46 -8.24 -0.79 0.41
N ASP A 47 -9.48 -1.01 -0.04
CA ASP A 47 -9.85 -0.78 -1.42
C ASP A 47 -11.26 -0.20 -1.46
N PRO A 48 -11.42 1.09 -1.76
CA PRO A 48 -12.73 1.74 -1.73
C PRO A 48 -13.68 1.28 -2.82
N HIS A 49 -13.20 0.54 -3.81
CA HIS A 49 -14.01 0.05 -4.93
C HIS A 49 -14.40 -1.43 -4.81
N VAL A 50 -13.74 -2.18 -3.92
CA VAL A 50 -14.01 -3.62 -3.76
C VAL A 50 -14.74 -3.87 -2.45
N ALA A 51 -15.94 -4.45 -2.54
CA ALA A 51 -16.74 -4.78 -1.37
C ALA A 51 -16.24 -6.09 -0.75
N ASN A 52 -15.63 -6.00 0.43
CA ASN A 52 -15.16 -7.15 1.18
C ASN A 52 -15.18 -6.80 2.66
N GLU A 53 -15.82 -7.66 3.46
CA GLU A 53 -15.98 -7.43 4.90
C GLU A 53 -14.67 -7.39 5.67
N GLU A 54 -13.63 -8.03 5.15
CA GLU A 54 -12.32 -8.04 5.80
C GLU A 54 -11.49 -6.79 5.52
N TYR A 55 -11.90 -6.00 4.54
CA TYR A 55 -11.15 -4.79 4.17
C TYR A 55 -11.54 -3.63 5.08
N VAL A 56 -10.57 -2.77 5.36
CA VAL A 56 -10.71 -1.68 6.31
C VAL A 56 -10.42 -0.34 5.61
N ASP A 57 -10.64 0.77 6.31
CA ASP A 57 -10.32 2.08 5.77
C ASP A 57 -8.82 2.38 5.90
N LEU A 58 -8.40 3.51 5.36
CA LEU A 58 -7.00 3.92 5.38
C LEU A 58 -6.47 4.05 6.81
N ASN A 59 -7.29 4.56 7.74
CA ASN A 59 -6.88 4.71 9.13
C ASN A 59 -6.50 3.37 9.76
N LYS A 60 -7.38 2.39 9.66
CA LYS A 60 -7.11 1.05 10.22
C LYS A 60 -6.01 0.32 9.46
N ALA A 61 -5.96 0.49 8.15
CA ALA A 61 -4.95 -0.18 7.34
C ALA A 61 -3.54 0.27 7.71
N THR A 62 -3.35 1.56 7.94
CA THR A 62 -2.03 2.12 8.23
C THR A 62 -1.65 2.11 9.70
N LYS A 63 -2.57 1.81 10.61
CA LYS A 63 -2.31 1.78 12.05
C LYS A 63 -1.19 0.78 12.37
N ASP A 64 -0.08 1.27 12.90
CA ASP A 64 1.11 0.49 13.22
C ASP A 64 1.71 -0.25 12.02
N ALA A 65 1.40 0.18 10.79
CA ALA A 65 1.98 -0.42 9.60
C ALA A 65 3.45 -0.01 9.41
N SER A 66 4.21 -0.90 8.80
CA SER A 66 5.61 -0.66 8.47
C SER A 66 5.78 -0.18 7.02
N LEU A 67 4.80 -0.44 6.17
CA LEU A 67 4.84 -0.11 4.75
C LEU A 67 3.42 0.08 4.23
N VAL A 68 3.25 1.08 3.38
CA VAL A 68 2.07 1.22 2.53
C VAL A 68 2.44 0.73 1.14
N LEU A 69 1.75 -0.28 0.64
CA LEU A 69 2.02 -0.88 -0.67
C LEU A 69 0.83 -0.61 -1.59
N ILE A 70 1.02 0.17 -2.63
CA ILE A 70 -0.02 0.50 -3.60
C ILE A 70 0.05 -0.48 -4.78
N LEU A 71 -1.02 -1.25 -4.96
CA LEU A 71 -1.08 -2.28 -6.00
C LEU A 71 -2.13 -1.99 -7.08
N CYS A 72 -2.86 -0.89 -6.96
CA CYS A 72 -3.88 -0.50 -7.93
C CYS A 72 -3.88 1.01 -8.09
N ASP A 73 -4.32 1.52 -9.24
CA ASP A 73 -4.26 2.95 -9.55
C ASP A 73 -5.60 3.66 -9.41
N HIS A 74 -6.36 3.34 -8.35
CA HIS A 74 -7.57 4.08 -8.02
C HIS A 74 -7.28 5.58 -7.82
N ASN A 75 -8.21 6.44 -8.23
CA ASN A 75 -8.06 7.88 -8.06
C ASN A 75 -7.86 8.29 -6.60
N GLU A 76 -8.50 7.59 -5.67
CA GLU A 76 -8.37 7.86 -4.25
C GLU A 76 -6.93 7.76 -3.74
N PHE A 77 -6.10 6.98 -4.41
CA PHE A 77 -4.70 6.78 -4.00
C PHE A 77 -3.77 7.88 -4.51
N LYS A 78 -4.24 8.73 -5.41
CA LYS A 78 -3.45 9.84 -5.95
C LYS A 78 -3.36 11.01 -4.97
N ASP A 79 -4.28 11.09 -4.01
CA ASP A 79 -4.36 12.18 -3.05
C ASP A 79 -4.67 11.62 -1.67
N LEU A 80 -3.69 10.94 -1.08
CA LEU A 80 -3.84 10.28 0.22
C LEU A 80 -3.77 11.29 1.36
N ASP A 81 -4.37 10.93 2.50
CA ASP A 81 -4.23 11.70 3.73
C ASP A 81 -2.87 11.40 4.36
N TYR A 82 -1.86 12.16 3.95
CA TYR A 82 -0.49 11.92 4.40
C TYR A 82 -0.29 12.23 5.88
N ASP A 83 -1.05 13.17 6.44
CA ASP A 83 -0.98 13.46 7.87
C ASP A 83 -1.43 12.26 8.70
N LEU A 84 -2.51 11.61 8.26
CA LEU A 84 -3.00 10.39 8.91
C LEU A 84 -1.95 9.27 8.82
N ILE A 85 -1.34 9.09 7.67
CA ILE A 85 -0.31 8.08 7.46
C ILE A 85 0.88 8.31 8.39
N LYS A 86 1.35 9.55 8.48
CA LYS A 86 2.46 9.92 9.38
C LYS A 86 2.11 9.69 10.84
N GLU A 87 0.87 9.94 11.22
CA GLU A 87 0.42 9.74 12.58
C GLU A 87 0.35 8.25 12.95
N ASN A 88 -0.07 7.42 12.01
CA ASN A 88 -0.31 5.99 12.25
C ASN A 88 0.94 5.11 12.14
N MET A 89 1.96 5.58 11.45
CA MET A 89 3.16 4.78 11.17
C MET A 89 4.38 5.39 11.87
N LYS A 90 5.22 4.53 12.46
CA LYS A 90 6.48 4.99 13.06
C LYS A 90 7.40 5.62 12.02
N LYS A 91 7.47 4.99 10.87
CA LYS A 91 8.23 5.47 9.73
C LYS A 91 7.31 5.35 8.52
N ALA A 92 6.92 6.49 7.95
CA ALA A 92 5.95 6.50 6.87
C ALA A 92 6.65 6.20 5.54
N ILE A 93 6.54 4.95 5.11
CA ILE A 93 7.13 4.47 3.86
C ILE A 93 6.00 4.03 2.92
N ILE A 94 6.02 4.54 1.70
CA ILE A 94 5.05 4.17 0.66
C ILE A 94 5.81 3.59 -0.53
N PHE A 95 5.40 2.39 -0.97
CA PHE A 95 5.87 1.83 -2.22
C PHE A 95 4.72 1.89 -3.23
N ASP A 96 4.86 2.76 -4.21
CA ASP A 96 3.86 3.00 -5.25
C ASP A 96 4.25 2.21 -6.51
N THR A 97 3.66 1.02 -6.67
CA THR A 97 3.98 0.17 -7.82
C THR A 97 3.35 0.65 -9.13
N LYS A 98 2.44 1.62 -9.05
CA LYS A 98 1.71 2.15 -10.22
C LYS A 98 2.23 3.51 -10.67
N ASN A 99 3.14 4.08 -9.92
CA ASN A 99 3.75 5.38 -10.23
C ASN A 99 2.70 6.50 -10.37
N ILE A 100 1.73 6.49 -9.46
CA ILE A 100 0.62 7.46 -9.49
C ILE A 100 0.81 8.62 -8.53
N ILE A 101 1.71 8.48 -7.54
CA ILE A 101 2.01 9.55 -6.59
C ILE A 101 3.19 10.34 -7.14
N LYS A 102 3.00 11.63 -7.33
CA LYS A 102 4.05 12.50 -7.88
C LYS A 102 4.91 13.11 -6.78
N ASP A 103 4.28 13.61 -5.73
CA ASP A 103 4.95 14.28 -4.63
C ASP A 103 4.38 13.84 -3.31
N VAL A 104 5.24 13.78 -2.28
CA VAL A 104 4.82 13.52 -0.90
C VAL A 104 5.37 14.63 -0.02
N PRO A 105 4.70 14.94 1.11
CA PRO A 105 5.21 15.92 2.05
C PRO A 105 6.44 15.40 2.79
N GLU A 106 7.14 16.31 3.46
CA GLU A 106 8.26 15.95 4.32
C GLU A 106 7.79 14.96 5.38
N GLY A 107 8.61 13.98 5.67
CA GLY A 107 8.31 12.93 6.65
C GLY A 107 7.76 11.65 6.03
N ILE A 108 7.55 11.63 4.73
CA ILE A 108 7.14 10.43 4.00
C ILE A 108 8.23 10.02 3.02
N GLU A 109 8.62 8.75 3.06
CA GLU A 109 9.53 8.17 2.09
C GLU A 109 8.71 7.51 0.99
N LEU A 110 8.88 7.97 -0.23
CA LEU A 110 8.20 7.41 -1.40
C LEU A 110 9.18 6.62 -2.24
N TYR A 111 8.83 5.35 -2.48
CA TYR A 111 9.55 4.49 -3.42
C TYR A 111 8.63 4.14 -4.58
N ASN A 112 9.19 4.10 -5.78
CA ASN A 112 8.53 3.60 -6.97
C ASN A 112 9.60 2.98 -7.85
N TYR A 113 9.22 2.37 -8.95
CA TYR A 113 10.21 1.70 -9.79
C TYR A 113 11.23 2.68 -10.38
N GLY A 114 10.83 3.91 -10.64
CA GLY A 114 11.73 4.94 -11.15
C GLY A 114 12.83 5.31 -10.16
N ASN A 115 12.45 5.63 -8.91
CA ASN A 115 13.45 6.06 -7.92
C ASN A 115 14.21 4.90 -7.28
N LEU A 116 13.67 3.68 -7.30
CA LEU A 116 14.42 2.51 -6.86
C LEU A 116 15.66 2.30 -7.72
N TYR A 117 15.54 2.46 -9.01
CA TYR A 117 16.69 2.32 -9.91
C TYR A 117 17.74 3.40 -9.67
N SER A 118 17.31 4.59 -9.28
CA SER A 118 18.26 5.68 -8.97
C SER A 118 18.97 5.50 -7.63
N LEU A 119 18.44 4.66 -6.74
CA LEU A 119 19.07 4.34 -5.46
C LEU A 119 20.18 3.29 -5.59
N ASN A 120 20.20 2.61 -6.69
CA ASN A 120 21.21 1.59 -6.98
C ASN A 120 22.35 2.19 -7.79
#